data_66cbc0afb106bdfa0eac512cdd799ced
#
_entry.id   66cbc0afb106bdfa0eac512cdd799ced
#
_cell.length_a   1.000
_cell.length_b   1.000
_cell.length_c   1.000
_cell.angle_alpha   90.00
_cell.angle_beta   90.00
_cell.angle_gamma   90.00
#
_symmetry.space_group_name_H-M   'P 1'
#
loop_
_entity.id
_entity.type
_entity.pdbx_description
1 polymer ?
#
loop_
_entity_poly.entity_id
_entity_poly.type
_entity_poly.pdbx_seq_one_letter_code
_entity_poly.pdbx_strand_id
1 'polypeptide(L)'
;MVSPEEKICPSLLFTGDKFGKAEEAINFYTTVFDNSAVNAMHHYPAETPFAGKVLFSDFNLDQYNIAAMDGPGEHAFTFNEAVSFVVECQNQQEIDYYWNKLTEGGQESQCGWLKDQFGISWQIVPAILGKLMSDPEKAPRVMQAFMQMKKFDIEKLIQA
;
A
#
# COMPACT_ATOMS: atom_id res chain seq x y z
N MET A 1 -18.64 -6.09 4.67
CA MET A 1 -18.45 -7.56 4.65
C MET A 1 -17.70 -7.92 3.39
N VAL A 2 -16.75 -8.83 3.48
CA VAL A 2 -16.02 -9.36 2.32
C VAL A 2 -17.00 -9.81 1.24
N SER A 3 -16.70 -9.57 -0.03
CA SER A 3 -17.52 -10.04 -1.15
C SER A 3 -17.86 -11.52 -0.97
N PRO A 4 -19.07 -11.98 -1.29
CA PRO A 4 -19.44 -13.39 -1.16
C PRO A 4 -18.52 -14.36 -1.93
N GLU A 5 -17.78 -13.85 -2.89
CA GLU A 5 -16.84 -14.64 -3.72
C GLU A 5 -15.44 -14.74 -3.13
N GLU A 6 -15.09 -13.87 -2.14
CA GLU A 6 -13.78 -13.85 -1.51
C GLU A 6 -13.86 -14.27 -0.05
N LYS A 7 -13.18 -15.37 0.29
CA LYS A 7 -13.15 -15.87 1.68
C LYS A 7 -12.10 -15.18 2.55
N ILE A 8 -11.11 -14.54 1.94
CA ILE A 8 -9.94 -13.97 2.63
C ILE A 8 -9.67 -12.60 2.04
N CYS A 9 -9.56 -11.59 2.89
CA CYS A 9 -9.04 -10.27 2.54
C CYS A 9 -8.11 -9.78 3.64
N PRO A 10 -7.11 -8.95 3.34
CA PRO A 10 -6.32 -8.27 4.35
C PRO A 10 -7.18 -7.28 5.13
N SER A 11 -6.87 -7.10 6.40
CA SER A 11 -7.51 -6.10 7.25
C SER A 11 -6.48 -5.18 7.88
N LEU A 12 -6.69 -3.88 7.76
CA LEU A 12 -5.84 -2.83 8.32
C LEU A 12 -6.45 -2.33 9.62
N LEU A 13 -5.69 -2.41 10.73
CA LEU A 13 -6.12 -1.90 12.02
C LEU A 13 -5.30 -0.66 12.40
N PHE A 14 -5.95 0.49 12.35
CA PHE A 14 -5.36 1.77 12.71
C PHE A 14 -5.39 1.95 14.23
N THR A 15 -4.22 1.91 14.87
CA THR A 15 -4.06 1.93 16.33
C THR A 15 -3.04 2.98 16.76
N GLY A 16 -2.94 3.24 18.06
CA GLY A 16 -1.93 4.14 18.63
C GLY A 16 -1.99 5.54 18.03
N ASP A 17 -0.89 6.02 17.49
CA ASP A 17 -0.79 7.32 16.82
C ASP A 17 -1.55 7.40 15.49
N LYS A 18 -1.96 6.27 14.94
CA LYS A 18 -2.77 6.14 13.72
C LYS A 18 -4.26 5.93 14.00
N PHE A 19 -4.66 5.80 15.27
CA PHE A 19 -6.07 5.67 15.62
C PHE A 19 -6.88 6.87 15.11
N GLY A 20 -8.01 6.58 14.44
CA GLY A 20 -8.89 7.58 13.85
C GLY A 20 -8.47 8.05 12.46
N LYS A 21 -7.50 7.39 11.84
CA LYS A 21 -7.00 7.70 10.49
C LYS A 21 -7.54 6.75 9.41
N ALA A 22 -8.35 5.74 9.76
CA ALA A 22 -8.82 4.75 8.80
C ALA A 22 -9.61 5.38 7.65
N GLU A 23 -10.57 6.27 7.92
CA GLU A 23 -11.37 6.93 6.88
C GLU A 23 -10.52 7.82 5.96
N GLU A 24 -9.60 8.61 6.55
CA GLU A 24 -8.68 9.46 5.78
C GLU A 24 -7.80 8.62 4.84
N ALA A 25 -7.27 7.49 5.34
CA ALA A 25 -6.46 6.56 4.57
C ALA A 25 -7.25 5.90 3.42
N ILE A 26 -8.45 5.39 3.70
CA ILE A 26 -9.32 4.78 2.69
C ILE A 26 -9.64 5.77 1.58
N ASN A 27 -10.05 6.98 1.94
CA ASN A 27 -10.37 8.03 0.98
C ASN A 27 -9.14 8.42 0.14
N PHE A 28 -7.97 8.51 0.77
CA PHE A 28 -6.72 8.75 0.05
C PHE A 28 -6.43 7.63 -0.96
N TYR A 29 -6.43 6.37 -0.53
CA TYR A 29 -6.11 5.24 -1.42
C TYR A 29 -7.08 5.12 -2.60
N THR A 30 -8.37 5.32 -2.36
CA THR A 30 -9.37 5.27 -3.44
C THR A 30 -9.25 6.42 -4.43
N THR A 31 -8.51 7.48 -4.11
CA THR A 31 -8.15 8.55 -5.08
C THR A 31 -6.83 8.28 -5.81
N VAL A 32 -5.94 7.46 -5.23
CA VAL A 32 -4.63 7.14 -5.82
C VAL A 32 -4.74 6.01 -6.83
N PHE A 33 -5.56 4.99 -6.54
CA PHE A 33 -5.72 3.82 -7.39
C PHE A 33 -6.98 3.90 -8.22
N ASP A 34 -6.85 3.70 -9.54
CA ASP A 34 -7.99 3.60 -10.45
C ASP A 34 -8.86 2.37 -10.11
N ASN A 35 -10.11 2.35 -10.58
CA ASN A 35 -11.05 1.26 -10.35
C ASN A 35 -11.26 0.92 -8.87
N SER A 36 -11.13 1.90 -8.00
CA SER A 36 -11.24 1.77 -6.55
C SER A 36 -12.52 2.38 -6.02
N ALA A 37 -13.09 1.80 -4.97
CA ALA A 37 -14.32 2.28 -4.36
C ALA A 37 -14.42 1.87 -2.89
N VAL A 38 -15.15 2.68 -2.12
CA VAL A 38 -15.60 2.31 -0.77
C VAL A 38 -16.91 1.56 -0.89
N ASN A 39 -16.93 0.28 -0.56
CA ASN A 39 -18.10 -0.58 -0.65
C ASN A 39 -19.02 -0.42 0.57
N ALA A 40 -18.42 -0.31 1.76
CA ALA A 40 -19.13 -0.06 3.01
C ALA A 40 -18.21 0.65 4.01
N MET A 41 -18.79 1.56 4.80
CA MET A 41 -18.12 2.20 5.92
C MET A 41 -19.11 2.41 7.06
N HIS A 42 -18.78 1.87 8.22
CA HIS A 42 -19.58 1.97 9.43
C HIS A 42 -18.75 2.66 10.50
N HIS A 43 -19.34 3.62 11.17
CA HIS A 43 -18.67 4.38 12.22
C HIS A 43 -19.14 3.92 13.62
N TYR A 44 -18.30 4.19 14.60
CA TYR A 44 -18.70 4.04 16.00
C TYR A 44 -19.90 4.94 16.30
N PRO A 45 -20.89 4.43 17.07
CA PRO A 45 -22.07 5.21 17.46
C PRO A 45 -21.72 6.50 18.19
N ALA A 46 -22.60 7.51 18.07
CA ALA A 46 -22.41 8.83 18.66
C ALA A 46 -22.27 8.82 20.20
N GLU A 47 -22.85 7.82 20.84
CA GLU A 47 -22.83 7.66 22.30
C GLU A 47 -21.53 7.05 22.83
N THR A 48 -20.62 6.62 21.95
CA THR A 48 -19.33 6.05 22.35
C THR A 48 -18.24 7.12 22.42
N PRO A 49 -17.18 6.91 23.20
CA PRO A 49 -16.01 7.80 23.21
C PRO A 49 -15.28 7.89 21.87
N PHE A 50 -15.61 7.00 20.93
CA PHE A 50 -14.96 6.86 19.62
C PHE A 50 -15.86 7.33 18.48
N ALA A 51 -16.92 8.09 18.79
CA ALA A 51 -17.89 8.58 17.82
C ALA A 51 -17.23 9.11 16.54
N GLY A 52 -17.73 8.68 15.39
CA GLY A 52 -17.24 9.10 14.08
C GLY A 52 -15.92 8.45 13.62
N LYS A 53 -15.31 7.56 14.42
CA LYS A 53 -14.20 6.72 13.97
C LYS A 53 -14.72 5.49 13.23
N VAL A 54 -13.92 4.90 12.37
CA VAL A 54 -14.34 3.74 11.57
C VAL A 54 -14.39 2.49 12.45
N LEU A 55 -15.60 1.98 12.67
CA LEU A 55 -15.81 0.70 13.34
C LEU A 55 -15.44 -0.46 12.42
N PHE A 56 -15.82 -0.37 11.15
CA PHE A 56 -15.54 -1.35 10.11
C PHE A 56 -15.73 -0.71 8.74
N SER A 57 -14.86 -1.04 7.80
CA SER A 57 -15.02 -0.68 6.40
C SER A 57 -14.60 -1.81 5.48
N ASP A 58 -15.13 -1.75 4.27
CA ASP A 58 -14.84 -2.65 3.15
C ASP A 58 -14.66 -1.77 1.91
N PHE A 59 -13.52 -1.84 1.29
CA PHE A 59 -13.17 -1.06 0.10
C PHE A 59 -12.28 -1.89 -0.83
N ASN A 60 -12.22 -1.51 -2.10
CA ASN A 60 -11.33 -2.13 -3.06
C ASN A 60 -10.35 -1.12 -3.64
N LEU A 61 -9.14 -1.59 -3.94
CA LEU A 61 -8.12 -0.91 -4.72
C LEU A 61 -7.83 -1.77 -5.95
N ASP A 62 -8.09 -1.22 -7.15
CA ASP A 62 -7.97 -1.94 -8.42
C ASP A 62 -8.55 -3.38 -8.35
N GLN A 63 -9.79 -3.50 -7.86
CA GLN A 63 -10.52 -4.76 -7.65
C GLN A 63 -10.00 -5.65 -6.50
N TYR A 64 -8.95 -5.26 -5.78
CA TYR A 64 -8.45 -6.01 -4.63
C TYR A 64 -9.14 -5.55 -3.35
N ASN A 65 -9.91 -6.44 -2.71
CA ASN A 65 -10.67 -6.09 -1.53
C ASN A 65 -9.83 -6.02 -0.26
N ILE A 66 -10.08 -4.98 0.53
CA ILE A 66 -9.37 -4.69 1.79
C ILE A 66 -10.42 -4.26 2.82
N ALA A 67 -10.30 -4.78 4.04
CA ALA A 67 -11.00 -4.25 5.20
C ALA A 67 -10.12 -3.26 5.96
N ALA A 68 -10.72 -2.26 6.60
CA ALA A 68 -10.00 -1.39 7.53
C ALA A 68 -10.89 -0.93 8.68
N MET A 69 -10.27 -0.66 9.82
CA MET A 69 -10.95 -0.18 11.01
C MET A 69 -10.01 0.61 11.92
N ASP A 70 -10.59 1.44 12.75
CA ASP A 70 -9.92 2.10 13.87
C ASP A 70 -10.02 1.21 15.11
N GLY A 71 -8.88 0.83 15.70
CA GLY A 71 -8.79 0.05 16.92
C GLY A 71 -8.52 0.92 18.13
N PRO A 72 -9.55 1.23 18.97
CA PRO A 72 -9.36 1.99 20.18
C PRO A 72 -8.61 1.18 21.26
N GLY A 73 -8.00 1.90 22.21
CA GLY A 73 -7.26 1.31 23.33
C GLY A 73 -5.75 1.29 23.10
N GLU A 74 -5.04 0.75 24.10
CA GLU A 74 -3.59 0.60 24.04
C GLU A 74 -3.22 -0.68 23.27
N HIS A 75 -2.42 -0.51 22.24
CA HIS A 75 -1.87 -1.62 21.44
C HIS A 75 -0.33 -1.51 21.42
N ALA A 76 0.35 -2.63 21.61
CA ALA A 76 1.81 -2.70 21.55
C ALA A 76 2.35 -2.84 20.10
N PHE A 77 1.47 -2.80 19.10
CA PHE A 77 1.81 -2.94 17.69
C PHE A 77 1.26 -1.76 16.87
N THR A 78 1.89 -1.53 15.74
CA THR A 78 1.45 -0.62 14.68
C THR A 78 1.83 -1.23 13.34
N PHE A 79 1.59 -0.52 12.24
CA PHE A 79 2.04 -0.96 10.92
C PHE A 79 3.56 -1.04 10.85
N ASN A 80 4.05 -2.06 10.15
CA ASN A 80 5.47 -2.27 9.88
C ASN A 80 5.67 -2.94 8.52
N GLU A 81 6.93 -3.18 8.15
CA GLU A 81 7.33 -3.69 6.86
C GLU A 81 7.14 -5.22 6.70
N ALA A 82 6.67 -5.93 7.74
CA ALA A 82 6.43 -7.38 7.66
C ALA A 82 5.28 -7.75 6.71
N VAL A 83 4.38 -6.78 6.46
CA VAL A 83 3.35 -6.86 5.43
C VAL A 83 3.41 -5.60 4.58
N SER A 84 3.35 -5.76 3.27
CA SER A 84 3.33 -4.65 2.31
C SER A 84 2.41 -4.95 1.14
N PHE A 85 1.89 -3.91 0.52
CA PHE A 85 1.21 -4.01 -0.77
C PHE A 85 2.22 -3.83 -1.90
N VAL A 86 2.14 -4.70 -2.91
CA VAL A 86 2.98 -4.62 -4.11
C VAL A 86 2.16 -4.02 -5.23
N VAL A 87 2.64 -2.93 -5.81
CA VAL A 87 2.07 -2.29 -6.99
C VAL A 87 2.97 -2.58 -8.18
N GLU A 88 2.49 -3.41 -9.09
CA GLU A 88 3.21 -3.74 -10.32
C GLU A 88 2.91 -2.70 -11.40
N CYS A 89 3.95 -1.99 -11.85
CA CYS A 89 3.86 -0.88 -12.80
C CYS A 89 4.35 -1.31 -14.19
N GLN A 90 3.58 -0.98 -15.22
CA GLN A 90 3.88 -1.37 -16.60
C GLN A 90 4.94 -0.47 -17.26
N ASN A 91 5.10 0.77 -16.76
CA ASN A 91 6.00 1.76 -17.32
C ASN A 91 6.53 2.73 -16.25
N GLN A 92 7.49 3.58 -16.63
CA GLN A 92 8.11 4.54 -15.72
C GLN A 92 7.12 5.60 -15.22
N GLN A 93 6.13 5.97 -16.01
CA GLN A 93 5.14 6.98 -15.63
C GLN A 93 4.26 6.48 -14.48
N GLU A 94 3.87 5.21 -14.50
CA GLU A 94 3.15 4.59 -13.38
C GLU A 94 4.01 4.51 -12.12
N ILE A 95 5.29 4.10 -12.25
CA ILE A 95 6.23 4.10 -11.13
C ILE A 95 6.32 5.50 -10.52
N ASP A 96 6.52 6.52 -11.34
CA ASP A 96 6.66 7.90 -10.90
C ASP A 96 5.38 8.41 -10.23
N TYR A 97 4.21 8.05 -10.77
CA TYR A 97 2.91 8.42 -10.23
C TYR A 97 2.69 7.82 -8.82
N TYR A 98 2.75 6.49 -8.70
CA TYR A 98 2.50 5.83 -7.42
C TYR A 98 3.57 6.17 -6.38
N TRP A 99 4.84 6.23 -6.79
CA TRP A 99 5.92 6.64 -5.90
C TRP A 99 5.67 8.02 -5.31
N ASN A 100 5.42 9.01 -6.16
CA ASN A 100 5.23 10.39 -5.71
C ASN A 100 3.98 10.55 -4.84
N LYS A 101 2.87 9.88 -5.21
CA LYS A 101 1.63 9.94 -4.44
C LYS A 101 1.76 9.29 -3.06
N LEU A 102 2.37 8.13 -3.00
CA LEU A 102 2.45 7.35 -1.75
C LEU A 102 3.58 7.81 -0.82
N THR A 103 4.63 8.47 -1.33
CA THR A 103 5.68 9.04 -0.48
C THR A 103 5.34 10.43 0.05
N GLU A 104 4.29 11.08 -0.44
CA GLU A 104 3.87 12.39 0.07
C GLU A 104 3.46 12.28 1.55
N GLY A 105 4.19 12.99 2.43
CA GLY A 105 4.02 12.88 3.87
C GLY A 105 4.49 11.55 4.50
N GLY A 106 5.07 10.68 3.68
CA GLY A 106 5.59 9.37 4.06
C GLY A 106 7.12 9.30 4.02
N GLN A 107 7.65 8.12 3.73
CA GLN A 107 9.09 7.85 3.79
C GLN A 107 9.54 6.92 2.66
N GLU A 108 10.52 7.37 1.87
CA GLU A 108 11.18 6.52 0.87
C GLU A 108 12.12 5.51 1.53
N SER A 109 12.20 4.30 0.94
CA SER A 109 13.18 3.29 1.29
C SER A 109 13.90 2.76 0.04
N GLN A 110 14.60 1.65 0.15
CA GLN A 110 15.41 1.06 -0.93
C GLN A 110 14.58 0.08 -1.78
N CYS A 111 15.01 -0.17 -3.02
CA CYS A 111 14.50 -1.23 -3.89
C CYS A 111 12.99 -1.16 -4.14
N GLY A 112 12.45 0.04 -4.38
CA GLY A 112 11.02 0.24 -4.64
C GLY A 112 10.14 0.27 -3.39
N TRP A 113 10.70 0.09 -2.20
CA TRP A 113 9.96 0.18 -0.95
C TRP A 113 9.73 1.62 -0.52
N LEU A 114 8.57 1.85 0.06
CA LEU A 114 8.22 3.09 0.73
C LEU A 114 7.23 2.84 1.87
N LYS A 115 7.09 3.80 2.75
CA LYS A 115 6.05 3.85 3.77
C LYS A 115 5.24 5.12 3.54
N ASP A 116 3.93 5.02 3.49
CA ASP A 116 3.06 6.18 3.30
C ASP A 116 2.86 6.99 4.61
N GLN A 117 2.13 8.09 4.50
CA GLN A 117 1.83 8.98 5.64
C GLN A 117 1.05 8.29 6.77
N PHE A 118 0.36 7.18 6.49
CA PHE A 118 -0.39 6.40 7.47
C PHE A 118 0.45 5.28 8.09
N GLY A 119 1.65 5.03 7.57
CA GLY A 119 2.57 4.00 8.05
C GLY A 119 2.43 2.65 7.33
N ILE A 120 1.61 2.57 6.29
CA ILE A 120 1.47 1.37 5.47
C ILE A 120 2.69 1.25 4.54
N SER A 121 3.20 0.04 4.42
CA SER A 121 4.36 -0.28 3.57
C SER A 121 3.93 -0.71 2.17
N TRP A 122 4.59 -0.16 1.17
CA TRP A 122 4.34 -0.40 -0.25
C TRP A 122 5.63 -0.78 -0.96
N GLN A 123 5.49 -1.54 -2.04
CA GLN A 123 6.54 -1.85 -3.00
C GLN A 123 6.08 -1.43 -4.39
N ILE A 124 6.74 -0.47 -5.00
CA ILE A 124 6.45 -0.01 -6.36
C ILE A 124 7.44 -0.68 -7.30
N VAL A 125 6.96 -1.68 -8.04
CA VAL A 125 7.81 -2.64 -8.75
C VAL A 125 7.52 -2.60 -10.26
N PRO A 126 8.54 -2.50 -11.13
CA PRO A 126 8.31 -2.59 -12.57
C PRO A 126 7.99 -4.03 -13.01
N ALA A 127 6.93 -4.22 -13.81
CA ALA A 127 6.49 -5.52 -14.32
C ALA A 127 7.62 -6.27 -15.07
N ILE A 128 8.51 -5.54 -15.73
CA ILE A 128 9.65 -6.11 -16.45
C ILE A 128 10.68 -6.75 -15.51
N LEU A 129 10.71 -6.42 -14.22
CA LEU A 129 11.73 -6.89 -13.27
C LEU A 129 11.78 -8.41 -13.20
N GLY A 130 10.62 -9.07 -13.14
CA GLY A 130 10.54 -10.53 -13.10
C GLY A 130 11.19 -11.18 -14.32
N LYS A 131 10.98 -10.60 -15.52
CA LYS A 131 11.59 -11.07 -16.76
C LYS A 131 13.11 -10.88 -16.77
N LEU A 132 13.60 -9.72 -16.32
CA LEU A 132 15.03 -9.43 -16.24
C LEU A 132 15.73 -10.36 -15.23
N MET A 133 15.09 -10.66 -14.12
CA MET A 133 15.61 -11.54 -13.07
C MET A 133 15.55 -13.03 -13.45
N SER A 134 14.72 -13.42 -14.41
CA SER A 134 14.68 -14.81 -14.92
C SER A 134 15.82 -15.14 -15.89
N ASP A 135 16.54 -14.14 -16.39
CA ASP A 135 17.68 -14.31 -17.29
C ASP A 135 18.97 -14.49 -16.46
N PRO A 136 19.59 -15.70 -16.46
CA PRO A 136 20.76 -15.97 -15.61
C PRO A 136 21.97 -15.08 -15.91
N GLU A 137 22.09 -14.58 -17.16
CA GLU A 137 23.20 -13.72 -17.55
C GLU A 137 23.00 -12.26 -17.12
N LYS A 138 21.73 -11.82 -17.02
CA LYS A 138 21.37 -10.46 -16.64
C LYS A 138 21.09 -10.29 -15.15
N ALA A 139 20.47 -11.29 -14.52
CA ALA A 139 19.99 -11.20 -13.14
C ALA A 139 21.05 -10.66 -12.14
N PRO A 140 22.33 -11.07 -12.16
CA PRO A 140 23.31 -10.52 -11.21
C PRO A 140 23.55 -9.02 -11.39
N ARG A 141 23.58 -8.52 -12.63
CA ARG A 141 23.81 -7.10 -12.93
C ARG A 141 22.57 -6.27 -12.63
N VAL A 142 21.39 -6.77 -12.99
CA VAL A 142 20.11 -6.15 -12.68
C VAL A 142 19.94 -6.03 -11.16
N MET A 143 20.25 -7.12 -10.42
CA MET A 143 20.20 -7.09 -8.94
C MET A 143 21.16 -6.05 -8.36
N GLN A 144 22.38 -5.98 -8.85
CA GLN A 144 23.35 -4.98 -8.43
C GLN A 144 22.85 -3.55 -8.70
N ALA A 145 22.21 -3.32 -9.86
CA ALA A 145 21.66 -2.03 -10.24
C ALA A 145 20.50 -1.62 -9.31
N PHE A 146 19.50 -2.49 -9.12
CA PHE A 146 18.34 -2.10 -8.33
C PHE A 146 18.64 -1.94 -6.83
N MET A 147 19.61 -2.66 -6.29
CA MET A 147 20.03 -2.49 -4.89
C MET A 147 20.58 -1.09 -4.58
N GLN A 148 20.96 -0.33 -5.60
CA GLN A 148 21.39 1.06 -5.46
C GLN A 148 20.26 2.06 -5.64
N MET A 149 19.04 1.59 -5.97
CA MET A 149 17.89 2.45 -6.25
C MET A 149 16.96 2.54 -5.03
N LYS A 150 16.39 3.71 -4.82
CA LYS A 150 15.17 3.86 -4.03
C LYS A 150 13.97 3.60 -4.94
N LYS A 151 13.61 4.58 -5.74
CA LYS A 151 12.63 4.44 -6.81
C LYS A 151 13.25 3.73 -8.00
N PHE A 152 12.57 2.75 -8.57
CA PHE A 152 13.05 2.04 -9.75
C PHE A 152 13.11 2.96 -10.98
N ASP A 153 14.18 2.75 -11.77
CA ASP A 153 14.42 3.37 -13.08
C ASP A 153 14.50 2.23 -14.10
N ILE A 154 13.44 2.08 -14.90
CA ILE A 154 13.31 0.97 -15.85
C ILE A 154 14.45 0.97 -16.88
N GLU A 155 14.85 2.15 -17.36
CA GLU A 155 15.91 2.25 -18.36
C GLU A 155 17.24 1.73 -17.81
N LYS A 156 17.59 2.11 -16.58
CA LYS A 156 18.81 1.62 -15.91
C LYS A 156 18.77 0.12 -15.66
N LEU A 157 17.59 -0.44 -15.36
CA LEU A 157 17.44 -1.89 -15.20
C LEU A 157 17.64 -2.65 -16.50
N ILE A 158 17.15 -2.09 -17.63
CA ILE A 158 17.29 -2.71 -18.97
C ILE A 158 18.74 -2.65 -19.46
N GLN A 159 19.46 -1.58 -19.13
CA GLN A 159 20.85 -1.37 -19.53
C GLN A 159 21.87 -2.14 -18.67
N ALA A 160 21.45 -2.64 -17.52
CA ALA A 160 22.32 -3.41 -16.65
C ALA A 160 22.59 -4.81 -17.23
#